data_a6e55ece709707e1716a68cd73ab45c3
#
_entry.id   a6e55ece709707e1716a68cd73ab45c3
#
_cell.length_a   1.000
_cell.length_b   1.000
_cell.length_c   1.000
_cell.angle_alpha   90.00
_cell.angle_beta   90.00
_cell.angle_gamma   90.00
#
_symmetry.space_group_name_H-M   'P 1'
#
loop_
_entity.id
_entity.type
_entity.pdbx_description
1 polymer ?
#
loop_
_entity_poly.entity_id
_entity_poly.type
_entity_poly.pdbx_seq_one_letter_code
_entity_poly.pdbx_strand_id
1 'polypeptide(L)'
;MSSANFPWYFNESSLHGEVGSGIKEKNIFQFTHTFLQDGIISSNMNILEPLLPELNAVTFFRIKANLNTQTSKIIETGEHTDEDKRFTSAVFFLNSCNGYCKIDNKKIKSEDNNMVIFNSSKKHTGSTCTDVDRRMLINFVYIKNN
;
A
#
# COMPACT_ATOMS: atom_id res chain seq x y z
N MET A 1 -2.26 -14.38 -3.25
CA MET A 1 -1.59 -13.32 -4.05
C MET A 1 -0.15 -13.68 -4.45
N SER A 2 0.48 -14.63 -3.83
CA SER A 2 1.82 -15.11 -4.21
C SER A 2 1.80 -16.12 -5.38
N SER A 3 0.64 -16.55 -5.86
CA SER A 3 0.54 -17.52 -6.96
C SER A 3 0.81 -16.87 -8.31
N ALA A 4 1.33 -17.67 -9.27
CA ALA A 4 1.56 -17.23 -10.65
C ALA A 4 0.29 -16.76 -11.38
N ASN A 5 -0.89 -17.11 -10.87
CA ASN A 5 -2.18 -16.78 -11.49
C ASN A 5 -2.80 -15.50 -10.94
N PHE A 6 -2.21 -14.85 -9.92
CA PHE A 6 -2.71 -13.58 -9.43
C PHE A 6 -2.27 -12.45 -10.37
N PRO A 7 -3.19 -11.62 -10.89
CA PRO A 7 -2.85 -10.62 -11.91
C PRO A 7 -2.18 -9.39 -11.29
N TRP A 8 -0.87 -9.33 -11.38
CA TRP A 8 -0.08 -8.16 -11.07
C TRP A 8 0.18 -7.33 -12.34
N TYR A 9 -0.03 -6.02 -12.26
CA TYR A 9 0.19 -5.09 -13.35
C TYR A 9 1.40 -4.22 -13.09
N PHE A 10 2.27 -4.09 -14.09
CA PHE A 10 3.45 -3.24 -14.01
C PHE A 10 3.06 -1.76 -13.92
N ASN A 11 3.72 -1.03 -13.02
CA ASN A 11 3.58 0.40 -12.84
C ASN A 11 4.98 1.05 -12.78
N GLU A 12 5.28 1.92 -13.73
CA GLU A 12 6.60 2.57 -13.87
C GLU A 12 6.98 3.46 -12.68
N SER A 13 6.01 3.89 -11.90
CA SER A 13 6.25 4.76 -10.75
C SER A 13 5.55 4.23 -9.52
N SER A 14 6.27 4.19 -8.41
CA SER A 14 5.66 3.95 -7.09
C SER A 14 4.89 5.16 -6.56
N LEU A 15 4.91 6.28 -7.29
CA LEU A 15 4.27 7.53 -6.92
C LEU A 15 3.21 7.91 -7.96
N HIS A 16 1.96 7.98 -7.55
CA HIS A 16 0.95 8.81 -8.17
C HIS A 16 0.89 10.13 -7.39
N GLY A 17 1.35 11.20 -8.00
CA GLY A 17 1.28 12.54 -7.45
C GLY A 17 2.63 13.23 -7.31
N GLU A 18 2.60 14.51 -7.47
CA GLU A 18 3.68 15.45 -7.62
C GLU A 18 4.94 15.16 -6.80
N VAL A 19 6.05 15.14 -7.49
CA VAL A 19 7.40 15.05 -6.95
C VAL A 19 7.70 16.33 -6.17
N GLY A 20 7.51 16.29 -4.86
CA GLY A 20 7.87 17.38 -3.94
C GLY A 20 9.37 17.50 -3.65
N SER A 21 10.24 16.75 -4.30
CA SER A 21 11.68 16.87 -4.09
C SER A 21 12.42 16.47 -5.35
N GLY A 22 12.57 17.29 -6.32
CA GLY A 22 13.47 17.33 -7.49
C GLY A 22 14.39 16.15 -7.86
N ILE A 23 14.31 15.04 -7.19
CA ILE A 23 15.01 13.80 -7.48
C ILE A 23 13.99 12.85 -8.12
N LYS A 24 13.96 12.83 -9.44
CA LYS A 24 13.41 11.70 -10.17
C LYS A 24 14.22 10.48 -9.74
N GLU A 25 13.72 9.70 -8.78
CA GLU A 25 14.23 8.36 -8.53
C GLU A 25 13.91 7.52 -9.76
N LYS A 26 14.78 7.62 -10.74
CA LYS A 26 14.81 6.77 -11.91
C LYS A 26 15.00 5.36 -11.38
N ASN A 27 14.00 4.49 -11.56
CA ASN A 27 14.04 3.03 -11.39
C ASN A 27 13.34 2.42 -10.17
N ILE A 28 12.45 3.12 -9.48
CA ILE A 28 11.55 2.41 -8.56
C ILE A 28 10.23 2.18 -9.31
N PHE A 29 10.09 0.97 -9.81
CA PHE A 29 8.84 0.46 -10.33
C PHE A 29 8.15 -0.40 -9.27
N GLN A 30 6.88 -0.62 -9.42
CA GLN A 30 6.11 -1.55 -8.59
C GLN A 30 5.11 -2.31 -9.44
N PHE A 31 4.65 -3.43 -8.92
CA PHE A 31 3.47 -4.09 -9.46
C PHE A 31 2.28 -3.78 -8.58
N THR A 32 1.12 -3.62 -9.21
CA THR A 32 -0.11 -3.28 -8.51
C THR A 32 -1.27 -4.14 -8.96
N HIS A 33 -2.25 -4.34 -8.07
CA HIS A 33 -3.56 -4.84 -8.41
C HIS A 33 -4.61 -3.98 -7.72
N THR A 34 -5.46 -3.32 -8.49
CA THR A 34 -6.56 -2.52 -7.95
C THR A 34 -7.78 -3.42 -7.75
N PHE A 35 -8.17 -3.62 -6.50
CA PHE A 35 -9.38 -4.38 -6.14
C PHE A 35 -10.64 -3.54 -6.25
N LEU A 36 -10.55 -2.27 -5.87
CA LEU A 36 -11.65 -1.32 -5.95
C LEU A 36 -11.10 0.09 -6.16
N GLN A 37 -11.64 0.79 -7.13
CA GLN A 37 -11.42 2.22 -7.38
C GLN A 37 -12.52 2.77 -8.29
N ASP A 38 -13.02 3.97 -7.99
CA ASP A 38 -14.02 4.68 -8.81
C ASP A 38 -15.27 3.84 -9.09
N GLY A 39 -15.71 3.02 -8.13
CA GLY A 39 -16.85 2.12 -8.24
C GLY A 39 -16.60 0.84 -9.06
N ILE A 40 -15.39 0.67 -9.60
CA ILE A 40 -15.01 -0.54 -10.36
C ILE A 40 -14.42 -1.56 -9.37
N ILE A 41 -14.98 -2.77 -9.37
CA ILE A 41 -14.61 -3.87 -8.49
C ILE A 41 -13.92 -4.96 -9.30
N SER A 42 -12.75 -5.39 -8.85
CA SER A 42 -12.03 -6.54 -9.44
C SER A 42 -12.76 -7.86 -9.19
N SER A 43 -12.71 -8.77 -10.16
CA SER A 43 -13.19 -10.16 -10.00
C SER A 43 -12.44 -10.93 -8.90
N ASN A 44 -11.31 -10.46 -8.44
CA ASN A 44 -10.53 -11.05 -7.36
C ASN A 44 -10.88 -10.50 -5.96
N MET A 45 -11.91 -9.66 -5.85
CA MET A 45 -12.30 -9.00 -4.60
C MET A 45 -12.58 -9.99 -3.45
N ASN A 46 -13.08 -11.17 -3.76
CA ASN A 46 -13.37 -12.24 -2.81
C ASN A 46 -12.15 -12.68 -1.98
N ILE A 47 -10.93 -12.48 -2.49
CA ILE A 47 -9.69 -12.78 -1.75
C ILE A 47 -9.59 -11.96 -0.47
N LEU A 48 -10.22 -10.79 -0.43
CA LEU A 48 -10.17 -9.85 0.69
C LEU A 48 -11.28 -10.05 1.71
N GLU A 49 -12.26 -10.92 1.46
CA GLU A 49 -13.39 -11.16 2.36
C GLU A 49 -12.99 -11.36 3.83
N PRO A 50 -11.90 -12.09 4.16
CA PRO A 50 -11.51 -12.27 5.56
C PRO A 50 -11.01 -10.98 6.24
N LEU A 51 -10.55 -9.99 5.47
CA LEU A 51 -9.97 -8.75 6.01
C LEU A 51 -11.01 -7.63 6.16
N LEU A 52 -12.05 -7.62 5.33
CA LEU A 52 -13.00 -6.50 5.28
C LEU A 52 -13.71 -6.23 6.62
N PRO A 53 -14.15 -7.24 7.40
CA PRO A 53 -14.79 -7.02 8.70
C PRO A 53 -13.88 -6.35 9.73
N GLU A 54 -12.57 -6.63 9.67
CA GLU A 54 -11.58 -6.10 10.61
C GLU A 54 -11.40 -4.56 10.49
N LEU A 55 -11.77 -4.01 9.34
CA LEU A 55 -11.64 -2.58 9.07
C LEU A 55 -12.79 -1.73 9.65
N ASN A 56 -13.90 -2.35 10.03
CA ASN A 56 -15.09 -1.65 10.51
C ASN A 56 -15.48 -0.49 9.57
N ALA A 57 -15.51 -0.75 8.28
CA ALA A 57 -15.77 0.24 7.25
C ALA A 57 -17.26 0.38 6.93
N VAL A 58 -17.73 1.62 6.75
CA VAL A 58 -19.04 1.91 6.18
C VAL A 58 -19.00 1.76 4.67
N THR A 59 -17.95 2.28 4.05
CA THR A 59 -17.75 2.20 2.59
C THR A 59 -16.26 2.29 2.27
N PHE A 60 -15.85 1.60 1.21
CA PHE A 60 -14.49 1.67 0.67
C PHE A 60 -14.43 2.62 -0.50
N PHE A 61 -13.39 3.46 -0.52
CA PHE A 61 -13.08 4.39 -1.59
C PHE A 61 -12.07 3.78 -2.58
N ARG A 62 -11.00 3.16 -2.05
CA ARG A 62 -9.96 2.51 -2.83
C ARG A 62 -9.37 1.32 -2.08
N ILE A 63 -9.13 0.24 -2.80
CA ILE A 63 -8.39 -0.93 -2.29
C ILE A 63 -7.38 -1.34 -3.36
N LYS A 64 -6.10 -1.33 -3.00
CA LYS A 64 -5.01 -1.59 -3.93
C LYS A 64 -3.89 -2.39 -3.27
N ALA A 65 -3.52 -3.51 -3.90
CA ALA A 65 -2.32 -4.25 -3.54
C ALA A 65 -1.10 -3.67 -4.26
N ASN A 66 0.02 -3.62 -3.55
CA ASN A 66 1.31 -3.20 -4.07
C ASN A 66 2.36 -4.30 -3.81
N LEU A 67 3.21 -4.52 -4.81
CA LEU A 67 4.38 -5.38 -4.73
C LEU A 67 5.59 -4.57 -5.17
N ASN A 68 6.54 -4.38 -4.25
CA ASN A 68 7.84 -3.79 -4.52
C ASN A 68 8.89 -4.90 -4.56
N THR A 69 9.73 -4.92 -5.58
CA THR A 69 10.84 -5.86 -5.69
C THR A 69 11.98 -5.48 -4.76
N GLN A 70 12.83 -6.46 -4.45
CA GLN A 70 14.06 -6.25 -3.70
C GLN A 70 14.96 -5.22 -4.39
N THR A 71 15.64 -4.41 -3.59
CA THR A 71 16.64 -3.45 -4.04
C THR A 71 17.95 -3.64 -3.27
N SER A 72 19.06 -3.16 -3.80
CA SER A 72 20.38 -3.30 -3.15
C SER A 72 20.51 -2.50 -1.85
N LYS A 73 19.68 -1.46 -1.69
CA LYS A 73 19.53 -0.65 -0.48
C LYS A 73 18.07 -0.27 -0.32
N ILE A 74 17.64 0.00 0.91
CA ILE A 74 16.27 0.48 1.16
C ILE A 74 16.11 1.86 0.51
N ILE A 75 15.03 2.00 -0.27
CA ILE A 75 14.65 3.23 -0.94
C ILE A 75 13.26 3.60 -0.44
N GLU A 76 13.11 4.79 0.15
CA GLU A 76 11.81 5.34 0.51
C GLU A 76 11.12 5.90 -0.74
N THR A 77 9.84 5.61 -0.88
CA THR A 77 8.99 6.26 -1.89
C THR A 77 8.66 7.68 -1.44
N GLY A 78 8.13 8.51 -2.35
CA GLY A 78 7.79 9.89 -2.01
C GLY A 78 6.73 9.99 -0.91
N GLU A 79 6.89 10.99 -0.06
CA GLU A 79 5.93 11.29 0.99
C GLU A 79 4.66 11.89 0.39
N HIS A 80 3.51 11.37 0.79
CA HIS A 80 2.19 11.79 0.31
C HIS A 80 1.10 11.59 1.39
N THR A 81 -0.08 12.11 1.11
CA THR A 81 -1.32 11.80 1.82
C THR A 81 -2.23 11.02 0.86
N ASP A 82 -3.09 10.15 1.37
CA ASP A 82 -4.06 9.43 0.53
C ASP A 82 -5.26 10.31 0.21
N GLU A 83 -5.94 10.79 1.25
CA GLU A 83 -7.18 11.56 1.17
C GLU A 83 -7.26 12.57 2.32
N ASP A 84 -8.39 13.26 2.44
CA ASP A 84 -8.62 14.19 3.52
C ASP A 84 -8.95 13.49 4.87
N LYS A 85 -9.11 14.29 5.93
CA LYS A 85 -9.32 13.79 7.29
C LYS A 85 -10.60 12.98 7.53
N ARG A 86 -11.54 12.98 6.57
CA ARG A 86 -12.78 12.19 6.66
C ARG A 86 -12.53 10.71 6.39
N PHE A 87 -11.41 10.40 5.70
CA PHE A 87 -11.05 9.04 5.34
C PHE A 87 -10.05 8.44 6.33
N THR A 88 -10.10 7.13 6.41
CA THR A 88 -9.14 6.30 7.12
C THR A 88 -8.33 5.50 6.10
N SER A 89 -7.03 5.45 6.31
CA SER A 89 -6.12 4.57 5.57
C SER A 89 -5.71 3.38 6.42
N ALA A 90 -5.60 2.21 5.81
CA ALA A 90 -5.02 1.03 6.42
C ALA A 90 -4.01 0.38 5.48
N VAL A 91 -2.91 -0.11 6.03
CA VAL A 91 -1.90 -0.88 5.31
C VAL A 91 -1.80 -2.25 5.96
N PHE A 92 -2.17 -3.29 5.23
CA PHE A 92 -2.04 -4.68 5.64
C PHE A 92 -0.80 -5.31 5.00
N PHE A 93 0.11 -5.83 5.80
CA PHE A 93 1.35 -6.42 5.33
C PHE A 93 1.15 -7.91 5.02
N LEU A 94 1.48 -8.30 3.78
CA LEU A 94 1.33 -9.67 3.28
C LEU A 94 2.57 -10.53 3.51
N ASN A 95 3.69 -9.94 3.88
CA ASN A 95 4.91 -10.65 4.24
C ASN A 95 5.81 -9.82 5.14
N SER A 96 6.64 -10.51 5.92
CA SER A 96 7.66 -9.88 6.76
C SER A 96 8.91 -9.54 5.94
N CYS A 97 9.49 -8.37 6.19
CA CYS A 97 10.76 -7.92 5.62
C CYS A 97 11.32 -6.73 6.38
N ASN A 98 12.52 -6.28 6.03
CA ASN A 98 13.11 -5.07 6.60
C ASN A 98 12.57 -3.76 6.01
N GLY A 99 11.70 -3.83 5.00
CA GLY A 99 10.94 -2.69 4.52
C GLY A 99 9.90 -2.21 5.54
N TYR A 100 9.41 -0.98 5.37
CA TYR A 100 8.53 -0.33 6.33
C TYR A 100 7.56 0.66 5.67
N CYS A 101 6.53 1.04 6.41
CA CYS A 101 5.81 2.30 6.22
C CYS A 101 6.31 3.33 7.23
N LYS A 102 6.40 4.60 6.81
CA LYS A 102 6.69 5.71 7.71
C LYS A 102 5.49 6.64 7.74
N ILE A 103 4.91 6.84 8.91
CA ILE A 103 3.72 7.67 9.15
C ILE A 103 4.09 8.71 10.20
N ASP A 104 3.96 10.00 9.89
CA ASP A 104 4.39 11.09 10.76
C ASP A 104 5.81 10.86 11.32
N ASN A 105 6.75 10.47 10.47
CA ASN A 105 8.14 10.13 10.81
C ASN A 105 8.35 8.88 11.68
N LYS A 106 7.30 8.16 12.05
CA LYS A 106 7.40 6.89 12.78
C LYS A 106 7.46 5.72 11.79
N LYS A 107 8.54 4.93 11.86
CA LYS A 107 8.69 3.72 11.04
C LYS A 107 7.92 2.55 11.65
N ILE A 108 7.15 1.88 10.79
CA ILE A 108 6.39 0.66 11.12
C ILE A 108 6.88 -0.42 10.17
N LYS A 109 7.60 -1.39 10.72
CA LYS A 109 8.19 -2.49 9.96
C LYS A 109 7.11 -3.37 9.33
N SER A 110 7.37 -3.89 8.13
CA SER A 110 6.50 -4.88 7.51
C SER A 110 6.61 -6.20 8.24
N GLU A 111 5.54 -6.59 8.91
CA GLU A 111 5.40 -7.88 9.59
C GLU A 111 4.16 -8.57 9.05
N ASP A 112 4.30 -9.83 8.65
CA ASP A 112 3.23 -10.63 8.08
C ASP A 112 1.99 -10.65 8.98
N ASN A 113 0.83 -10.55 8.34
CA ASN A 113 -0.48 -10.54 8.99
C ASN A 113 -0.72 -9.38 9.98
N ASN A 114 0.06 -8.31 9.90
CA ASN A 114 -0.16 -7.09 10.68
C ASN A 114 -0.78 -5.99 9.83
N MET A 115 -1.54 -5.12 10.49
CA MET A 115 -2.19 -3.97 9.89
C MET A 115 -1.90 -2.70 10.68
N VAL A 116 -1.60 -1.62 9.99
CA VAL A 116 -1.55 -0.28 10.58
C VAL A 116 -2.70 0.55 10.03
N ILE A 117 -3.40 1.25 10.94
CA ILE A 117 -4.57 2.09 10.61
C ILE A 117 -4.27 3.52 11.04
N PHE A 118 -4.51 4.49 10.17
CA PHE A 118 -4.26 5.90 10.43
C PHE A 118 -5.20 6.81 9.65
N ASN A 119 -5.26 8.08 10.01
CA ASN A 119 -6.05 9.05 9.26
C ASN A 119 -5.42 9.34 7.89
N SER A 120 -6.20 9.30 6.81
CA SER A 120 -5.72 9.45 5.43
C SER A 120 -5.02 10.77 5.14
N SER A 121 -5.27 11.82 5.94
CA SER A 121 -4.59 13.12 5.81
C SER A 121 -3.17 13.14 6.37
N LYS A 122 -2.74 12.07 7.05
CA LYS A 122 -1.37 11.97 7.55
C LYS A 122 -0.39 11.71 6.45
N LYS A 123 0.71 12.44 6.48
CA LYS A 123 1.83 12.21 5.58
C LYS A 123 2.48 10.87 5.86
N HIS A 124 2.68 10.10 4.82
CA HIS A 124 3.29 8.79 4.93
C HIS A 124 4.08 8.43 3.67
N THR A 125 4.95 7.45 3.81
CA THR A 125 5.72 6.87 2.72
C THR A 125 5.90 5.37 2.94
N GLY A 126 6.15 4.64 1.87
CA GLY A 126 6.57 3.24 1.91
C GLY A 126 8.06 3.11 1.63
N SER A 127 8.56 1.89 1.66
CA SER A 127 9.92 1.59 1.26
C SER A 127 10.01 0.28 0.47
N THR A 128 11.12 0.09 -0.22
CA THR A 128 11.54 -1.21 -0.72
C THR A 128 12.07 -2.08 0.42
N CYS A 129 12.52 -3.30 0.13
CA CYS A 129 13.21 -4.19 1.06
C CYS A 129 14.52 -4.68 0.45
N THR A 130 15.42 -5.22 1.29
CA THR A 130 16.72 -5.73 0.87
C THR A 130 16.98 -7.18 1.29
N ASP A 131 16.15 -7.74 2.15
CA ASP A 131 16.33 -9.04 2.81
C ASP A 131 15.45 -10.16 2.25
N VAL A 132 14.48 -9.82 1.38
CA VAL A 132 13.61 -10.78 0.69
C VAL A 132 13.35 -10.31 -0.75
N ASP A 133 12.92 -11.21 -1.64
CA ASP A 133 12.71 -10.92 -3.06
C ASP A 133 11.71 -9.79 -3.32
N ARG A 134 10.72 -9.63 -2.43
CA ARG A 134 9.63 -8.68 -2.59
C ARG A 134 9.00 -8.27 -1.27
N ARG A 135 8.44 -7.09 -1.25
CA ARG A 135 7.56 -6.57 -0.21
C ARG A 135 6.17 -6.41 -0.77
N MET A 136 5.18 -7.05 -0.15
CA MET A 136 3.79 -7.01 -0.57
C MET A 136 2.90 -6.46 0.54
N LEU A 137 1.95 -5.62 0.16
CA LEU A 137 0.97 -5.04 1.07
C LEU A 137 -0.35 -4.71 0.35
N ILE A 138 -1.40 -4.47 1.12
CA ILE A 138 -2.68 -3.98 0.62
C ILE A 138 -2.99 -2.67 1.32
N ASN A 139 -3.26 -1.64 0.51
CA ASN A 139 -3.73 -0.34 0.97
C ASN A 139 -5.25 -0.27 0.88
N PHE A 140 -5.88 0.16 1.96
CA PHE A 140 -7.31 0.44 2.03
C PHE A 140 -7.50 1.93 2.33
N VAL A 141 -8.39 2.58 1.59
CA VAL A 141 -8.89 3.93 1.90
C VAL A 141 -10.41 3.83 2.01
N TYR A 142 -10.94 4.22 3.17
CA TYR A 142 -12.34 3.97 3.50
C TYR A 142 -12.89 4.98 4.50
N ILE A 143 -14.21 5.00 4.63
CA ILE A 143 -14.90 5.72 5.72
C ILE A 143 -15.17 4.70 6.82
N LYS A 144 -14.61 4.95 7.99
CA LYS A 144 -14.78 4.10 9.17
C LYS A 144 -16.14 4.31 9.78
N ASN A 145 -16.76 3.25 10.26
CA ASN A 145 -17.94 3.30 11.07
C ASN A 145 -17.60 3.93 12.45
N ASN A 146 -18.40 4.88 12.86
CA ASN A 146 -18.20 5.54 14.15
C ASN A 146 -18.68 4.67 15.34
#